data_1eb9fb396a9884e858fdf9821591d0d1
#
_entry.id   1eb9fb396a9884e858fdf9821591d0d1
#
_cell.length_a   1.000
_cell.length_b   1.000
_cell.length_c   1.000
_cell.angle_alpha   90.00
_cell.angle_beta   90.00
_cell.angle_gamma   90.00
#
_symmetry.space_group_name_H-M   'P 1'
#
loop_
_entity.id
_entity.type
_entity.pdbx_description
1 polymer ?
#
loop_
_entity_poly.entity_id
_entity_poly.type
_entity_poly.pdbx_seq_one_letter_code
_entity_poly.pdbx_strand_id
1 'polypeptide(L)'
;IISLVLFSCKGNKGTKQQENKLETKDTVKMTATLAFDPSTLGEEPVFDINTTLGTIRVKLYKETPKHRDNFVKLASEHFYDNILFHRVINGFMIQAGDPLTKDTLNADKFGTGGPGYTIPAEINPKFKHKKGALAAARRGDASNPEKESSGSQFYIVQDPKACSQLDGQYTIFGETVSGFDVIDKIAATPTDKRDKPLADIKILNVVPVIENKPAAK
;
A
#
# COMPACT_ATOMS: atom_id res chain seq x y z
N ILE A 1 -30.69 54.46 41.13
CA ILE A 1 -30.90 54.49 42.59
C ILE A 1 -30.32 53.19 43.14
N ILE A 2 -29.07 53.18 43.56
CA ILE A 2 -28.56 53.01 44.92
C ILE A 2 -29.14 51.78 45.66
N SER A 3 -28.33 50.75 45.93
CA SER A 3 -27.85 50.51 47.26
C SER A 3 -26.78 49.42 47.33
N LEU A 4 -25.68 49.81 47.87
CA LEU A 4 -24.53 49.06 48.30
C LEU A 4 -24.86 48.44 49.68
N VAL A 5 -24.63 47.15 49.93
CA VAL A 5 -24.44 46.63 51.26
C VAL A 5 -23.24 45.72 51.33
N LEU A 6 -22.20 46.21 51.96
CA LEU A 6 -21.06 45.48 52.46
C LEU A 6 -21.47 44.71 53.70
N PHE A 7 -21.14 43.43 53.81
CA PHE A 7 -20.97 42.76 55.10
C PHE A 7 -19.68 41.95 55.15
N SER A 8 -18.79 42.39 55.98
CA SER A 8 -17.58 41.72 56.45
C SER A 8 -17.91 40.82 57.60
N CYS A 9 -17.37 39.60 57.67
CA CYS A 9 -16.79 39.02 58.89
C CYS A 9 -16.13 37.67 58.67
N LYS A 10 -14.85 37.67 58.91
CA LYS A 10 -14.00 36.76 59.71
C LYS A 10 -14.37 35.27 59.82
N GLY A 11 -13.42 34.42 59.43
CA GLY A 11 -12.83 33.54 60.44
C GLY A 11 -12.80 32.03 60.13
N ASN A 12 -11.67 31.58 59.76
CA ASN A 12 -10.94 30.48 60.37
C ASN A 12 -11.01 29.03 59.84
N LYS A 13 -9.83 28.49 59.64
CA LYS A 13 -9.31 27.11 59.78
C LYS A 13 -9.55 26.11 58.62
N GLY A 14 -8.52 25.95 57.87
CA GLY A 14 -7.78 24.69 57.73
C GLY A 14 -8.57 23.49 57.25
N THR A 15 -8.54 23.24 55.92
CA THR A 15 -8.72 21.88 55.46
C THR A 15 -7.69 21.60 54.38
N LYS A 16 -6.95 20.52 54.57
CA LYS A 16 -5.86 20.00 53.76
C LYS A 16 -6.27 19.88 52.31
N GLN A 17 -5.48 20.44 51.40
CA GLN A 17 -5.50 20.14 50.01
C GLN A 17 -5.09 18.67 49.85
N GLN A 18 -6.01 17.82 49.42
CA GLN A 18 -5.70 16.54 48.82
C GLN A 18 -5.31 16.84 47.37
N GLU A 19 -4.02 16.73 47.09
CA GLU A 19 -3.53 16.63 45.70
C GLU A 19 -4.11 15.39 45.08
N ASN A 20 -5.07 15.59 44.17
CA ASN A 20 -5.53 14.56 43.25
C ASN A 20 -4.42 14.32 42.25
N LYS A 21 -3.62 13.28 42.50
CA LYS A 21 -2.66 12.71 41.58
C LYS A 21 -3.43 12.19 40.36
N LEU A 22 -3.39 12.97 39.28
CA LEU A 22 -3.91 12.55 37.99
C LEU A 22 -3.07 11.35 37.53
N GLU A 23 -3.64 10.16 37.63
CA GLU A 23 -3.05 8.99 37.03
C GLU A 23 -3.04 9.20 35.51
N THR A 24 -1.84 9.33 34.96
CA THR A 24 -1.60 9.27 33.54
C THR A 24 -2.07 7.90 33.06
N LYS A 25 -3.19 7.88 32.30
CA LYS A 25 -3.57 6.73 31.53
C LYS A 25 -2.44 6.40 30.58
N ASP A 26 -1.73 5.33 30.86
CA ASP A 26 -0.82 4.69 29.91
C ASP A 26 -1.62 4.40 28.64
N THR A 27 -1.37 5.18 27.62
CA THR A 27 -1.85 4.90 26.27
C THR A 27 -1.09 3.67 25.80
N VAL A 28 -1.66 2.49 25.99
CA VAL A 28 -1.16 1.28 25.38
C VAL A 28 -1.22 1.48 23.86
N LYS A 29 -0.07 1.86 23.31
CA LYS A 29 0.14 1.92 21.87
C LYS A 29 0.08 0.45 21.42
N MET A 30 -1.08 0.02 20.89
CA MET A 30 -1.18 -1.27 20.20
C MET A 30 -0.20 -1.22 19.04
N THR A 31 0.99 -1.80 19.22
CA THR A 31 1.91 -2.07 18.14
C THR A 31 1.25 -3.16 17.29
N ALA A 32 0.79 -2.81 16.11
CA ALA A 32 0.31 -3.81 15.15
C ALA A 32 1.43 -4.82 14.96
N THR A 33 1.11 -6.11 15.12
CA THR A 33 2.07 -7.19 14.89
C THR A 33 2.38 -7.22 13.39
N LEU A 34 3.66 -7.08 13.03
CA LEU A 34 4.09 -7.18 11.64
C LEU A 34 3.91 -8.61 11.13
N ALA A 35 3.58 -8.76 9.85
CA ALA A 35 3.48 -10.06 9.18
C ALA A 35 4.84 -10.77 9.12
N PHE A 36 5.92 -10.01 9.03
CA PHE A 36 7.31 -10.46 9.00
C PHE A 36 8.24 -9.30 9.39
N ASP A 37 9.50 -9.62 9.72
CA ASP A 37 10.53 -8.61 9.98
C ASP A 37 11.20 -8.17 8.66
N PRO A 38 11.01 -6.92 8.21
CA PRO A 38 11.65 -6.41 6.98
C PRO A 38 13.18 -6.46 7.00
N SER A 39 13.80 -6.37 8.18
CA SER A 39 15.27 -6.35 8.31
C SER A 39 15.94 -7.68 7.94
N THR A 40 15.18 -8.75 7.85
CA THR A 40 15.67 -10.08 7.48
C THR A 40 15.77 -10.29 5.96
N LEU A 41 15.27 -9.35 5.16
CA LEU A 41 15.20 -9.46 3.71
C LEU A 41 16.48 -8.98 3.04
N GLY A 42 16.82 -9.63 1.92
CA GLY A 42 17.93 -9.22 1.05
C GLY A 42 17.61 -7.98 0.21
N GLU A 43 18.60 -7.52 -0.57
CA GLU A 43 18.47 -6.33 -1.44
C GLU A 43 17.43 -6.46 -2.54
N GLU A 44 17.19 -7.67 -3.03
CA GLU A 44 16.17 -7.98 -4.06
C GLU A 44 15.20 -9.04 -3.54
N PRO A 45 14.34 -8.69 -2.57
CA PRO A 45 13.45 -9.65 -1.95
C PRO A 45 12.39 -10.15 -2.92
N VAL A 46 11.99 -11.41 -2.72
CA VAL A 46 10.93 -12.07 -3.48
C VAL A 46 9.68 -12.16 -2.62
N PHE A 47 8.53 -11.85 -3.20
CA PHE A 47 7.24 -11.89 -2.52
C PHE A 47 6.24 -12.75 -3.28
N ASP A 48 5.39 -13.43 -2.55
CA ASP A 48 4.17 -14.04 -3.05
C ASP A 48 2.99 -13.10 -2.81
N ILE A 49 2.39 -12.61 -3.90
CA ILE A 49 1.09 -11.92 -3.89
C ILE A 49 0.04 -13.02 -4.04
N ASN A 50 -0.52 -13.46 -2.92
CA ASN A 50 -1.56 -14.48 -2.89
C ASN A 50 -2.91 -13.85 -3.23
N THR A 51 -3.56 -14.34 -4.26
CA THR A 51 -4.85 -13.83 -4.72
C THR A 51 -5.93 -14.91 -4.68
N THR A 52 -7.19 -14.50 -4.85
CA THR A 52 -8.31 -15.44 -4.98
C THR A 52 -8.25 -16.32 -6.24
N LEU A 53 -7.38 -15.98 -7.22
CA LEU A 53 -7.21 -16.72 -8.48
C LEU A 53 -5.86 -17.46 -8.58
N GLY A 54 -5.02 -17.37 -7.54
CA GLY A 54 -3.71 -18.00 -7.46
C GLY A 54 -2.63 -17.05 -6.97
N THR A 55 -1.39 -17.50 -6.98
CA THR A 55 -0.22 -16.75 -6.48
C THR A 55 0.58 -16.16 -7.63
N ILE A 56 0.90 -14.87 -7.53
CA ILE A 56 1.85 -14.18 -8.41
C ILE A 56 3.12 -13.95 -7.59
N ARG A 57 4.23 -14.54 -8.01
CA ARG A 57 5.53 -14.32 -7.35
C ARG A 57 6.29 -13.22 -8.04
N VAL A 58 6.70 -12.22 -7.26
CA VAL A 58 7.42 -11.04 -7.77
C VAL A 58 8.76 -10.89 -7.07
N LYS A 59 9.78 -10.45 -7.81
CA LYS A 59 11.07 -10.02 -7.29
C LYS A 59 11.14 -8.51 -7.36
N LEU A 60 11.56 -7.84 -6.29
CA LEU A 60 11.77 -6.39 -6.26
C LEU A 60 13.19 -6.03 -6.63
N TYR A 61 13.38 -4.85 -7.25
CA TYR A 61 14.67 -4.39 -7.74
C TYR A 61 15.40 -3.52 -6.72
N LYS A 62 16.69 -3.73 -6.56
CA LYS A 62 17.55 -2.91 -5.70
C LYS A 62 17.81 -1.51 -6.25
N GLU A 63 17.68 -1.33 -7.56
CA GLU A 63 17.88 -0.05 -8.25
C GLU A 63 16.73 0.95 -8.04
N THR A 64 15.63 0.52 -7.41
CA THR A 64 14.49 1.37 -7.06
C THR A 64 14.19 1.26 -5.55
N PRO A 65 15.14 1.65 -4.69
CA PRO A 65 15.08 1.37 -3.26
C PRO A 65 13.87 2.01 -2.56
N LYS A 66 13.44 3.21 -2.96
CA LYS A 66 12.30 3.88 -2.32
C LYS A 66 11.00 3.09 -2.55
N HIS A 67 10.76 2.61 -3.78
CA HIS A 67 9.58 1.82 -4.12
C HIS A 67 9.67 0.41 -3.50
N ARG A 68 10.84 -0.22 -3.56
CA ARG A 68 11.10 -1.51 -2.93
C ARG A 68 10.81 -1.46 -1.43
N ASP A 69 11.46 -0.54 -0.71
CA ASP A 69 11.37 -0.46 0.76
C ASP A 69 9.95 -0.10 1.21
N ASN A 70 9.28 0.77 0.45
CA ASN A 70 7.88 1.10 0.70
C ASN A 70 6.95 -0.10 0.48
N PHE A 71 7.14 -0.87 -0.59
CA PHE A 71 6.33 -2.08 -0.82
C PHE A 71 6.55 -3.11 0.30
N VAL A 72 7.79 -3.33 0.70
CA VAL A 72 8.18 -4.21 1.83
C VAL A 72 7.50 -3.75 3.12
N LYS A 73 7.60 -2.46 3.44
CA LYS A 73 6.94 -1.86 4.61
C LYS A 73 5.44 -2.12 4.61
N LEU A 74 4.74 -1.77 3.54
CA LEU A 74 3.29 -1.94 3.44
C LEU A 74 2.87 -3.41 3.50
N ALA A 75 3.64 -4.32 2.89
CA ALA A 75 3.38 -5.75 2.99
C ALA A 75 3.55 -6.26 4.43
N SER A 76 4.60 -5.81 5.16
CA SER A 76 4.82 -6.18 6.56
C SER A 76 3.71 -5.67 7.49
N GLU A 77 3.08 -4.55 7.15
CA GLU A 77 1.97 -3.93 7.89
C GLU A 77 0.58 -4.49 7.52
N HIS A 78 0.50 -5.57 6.74
CA HIS A 78 -0.76 -6.13 6.25
C HIS A 78 -1.60 -5.13 5.41
N PHE A 79 -0.94 -4.10 4.86
CA PHE A 79 -1.64 -3.06 4.12
C PHE A 79 -2.38 -3.59 2.90
N TYR A 80 -1.79 -4.55 2.19
CA TYR A 80 -2.36 -5.11 0.96
C TYR A 80 -3.45 -6.18 1.19
N ASP A 81 -3.63 -6.65 2.43
CA ASP A 81 -4.61 -7.70 2.73
C ASP A 81 -6.03 -7.24 2.42
N ASN A 82 -6.76 -8.08 1.67
CA ASN A 82 -8.13 -7.85 1.20
C ASN A 82 -8.32 -6.68 0.21
N ILE A 83 -7.24 -6.12 -0.35
CA ILE A 83 -7.32 -5.12 -1.43
C ILE A 83 -7.73 -5.81 -2.74
N LEU A 84 -8.59 -5.15 -3.53
CA LEU A 84 -9.03 -5.65 -4.83
C LEU A 84 -8.11 -5.23 -5.97
N PHE A 85 -8.06 -6.07 -7.01
CA PHE A 85 -7.71 -5.60 -8.35
C PHE A 85 -8.89 -4.76 -8.86
N HIS A 86 -8.77 -3.46 -8.75
CA HIS A 86 -9.88 -2.53 -9.02
C HIS A 86 -9.94 -2.03 -10.47
N ARG A 87 -8.85 -2.23 -11.25
CA ARG A 87 -8.79 -1.91 -12.66
C ARG A 87 -8.04 -3.00 -13.40
N VAL A 88 -8.70 -3.63 -14.34
CA VAL A 88 -8.19 -4.76 -15.12
C VAL A 88 -8.52 -4.54 -16.59
N ILE A 89 -7.51 -4.51 -17.43
CA ILE A 89 -7.67 -4.36 -18.88
C ILE A 89 -6.96 -5.52 -19.56
N ASN A 90 -7.75 -6.40 -20.17
CA ASN A 90 -7.20 -7.50 -20.97
C ASN A 90 -6.43 -6.93 -22.18
N GLY A 91 -5.25 -7.48 -22.44
CA GLY A 91 -4.34 -6.93 -23.46
C GLY A 91 -3.58 -5.70 -22.99
N PHE A 92 -3.54 -5.40 -21.66
CA PHE A 92 -2.78 -4.27 -21.11
C PHE A 92 -2.16 -4.60 -19.75
N MET A 93 -2.92 -4.44 -18.64
CA MET A 93 -2.39 -4.62 -17.28
C MET A 93 -3.48 -4.95 -16.26
N ILE A 94 -3.05 -5.39 -15.07
CA ILE A 94 -3.89 -5.56 -13.89
C ILE A 94 -3.38 -4.63 -12.77
N GLN A 95 -4.28 -3.86 -12.15
CA GLN A 95 -3.93 -2.81 -11.16
C GLN A 95 -4.62 -3.05 -9.82
N ALA A 96 -3.85 -2.90 -8.74
CA ALA A 96 -4.29 -3.05 -7.36
C ALA A 96 -3.63 -2.00 -6.43
N GLY A 97 -3.76 -2.15 -5.12
CA GLY A 97 -3.05 -1.33 -4.13
C GLY A 97 -3.84 -0.14 -3.58
N ASP A 98 -5.10 0.00 -3.94
CA ASP A 98 -5.98 1.05 -3.40
C ASP A 98 -6.68 0.55 -2.11
N PRO A 99 -6.41 1.14 -0.92
CA PRO A 99 -7.02 0.73 0.34
C PRO A 99 -8.53 0.98 0.42
N LEU A 100 -9.08 1.89 -0.40
CA LEU A 100 -10.53 2.15 -0.44
C LEU A 100 -11.29 0.92 -0.94
N THR A 101 -10.63 0.01 -1.65
CA THR A 101 -11.26 -1.21 -2.17
C THR A 101 -11.58 -2.25 -1.10
N LYS A 102 -11.09 -2.07 0.13
CA LYS A 102 -11.45 -2.92 1.28
C LYS A 102 -12.89 -2.73 1.71
N ASP A 103 -13.48 -1.57 1.39
CA ASP A 103 -14.88 -1.26 1.64
C ASP A 103 -15.60 -1.05 0.30
N THR A 104 -16.46 -1.99 -0.05
CA THR A 104 -17.22 -1.96 -1.31
C THR A 104 -18.19 -0.78 -1.42
N LEU A 105 -18.54 -0.12 -0.32
CA LEU A 105 -19.36 1.10 -0.31
C LEU A 105 -18.63 2.29 -0.97
N ASN A 106 -17.31 2.21 -1.13
CA ASN A 106 -16.48 3.22 -1.79
C ASN A 106 -16.22 2.93 -3.28
N ALA A 107 -17.00 2.07 -3.94
CA ALA A 107 -16.72 1.62 -5.30
C ALA A 107 -16.63 2.76 -6.34
N ASP A 108 -17.30 3.88 -6.11
CA ASP A 108 -17.20 5.10 -6.93
C ASP A 108 -15.85 5.82 -6.82
N LYS A 109 -15.09 5.58 -5.74
CA LYS A 109 -13.80 6.19 -5.43
C LYS A 109 -12.61 5.27 -5.70
N PHE A 110 -12.83 4.05 -6.16
CA PHE A 110 -11.74 3.13 -6.45
C PHE A 110 -10.75 3.74 -7.44
N GLY A 111 -9.45 3.52 -7.17
CA GLY A 111 -8.34 4.12 -7.92
C GLY A 111 -7.86 5.46 -7.38
N THR A 112 -8.53 6.04 -6.36
CA THR A 112 -8.14 7.35 -5.79
C THR A 112 -7.45 7.26 -4.43
N GLY A 113 -7.48 6.10 -3.77
CA GLY A 113 -6.92 5.89 -2.45
C GLY A 113 -5.41 5.64 -2.44
N GLY A 114 -4.84 5.72 -1.23
CA GLY A 114 -3.43 5.47 -0.98
C GLY A 114 -3.11 5.62 0.50
N PRO A 115 -1.83 5.47 0.90
CA PRO A 115 -1.41 5.52 2.30
C PRO A 115 -1.25 6.96 2.83
N GLY A 116 -1.65 7.99 2.06
CA GLY A 116 -1.56 9.40 2.45
C GLY A 116 -0.27 10.10 2.01
N TYR A 117 0.55 9.46 1.18
CA TYR A 117 1.80 10.03 0.63
C TYR A 117 2.05 9.50 -0.79
N THR A 118 2.96 10.18 -1.50
CA THR A 118 3.51 9.78 -2.80
C THR A 118 4.99 9.38 -2.66
N ILE A 119 5.53 8.71 -3.67
CA ILE A 119 6.93 8.31 -3.73
C ILE A 119 7.58 9.04 -4.90
N PRO A 120 8.70 9.76 -4.69
CA PRO A 120 9.46 10.35 -5.77
C PRO A 120 9.82 9.32 -6.84
N ALA A 121 9.70 9.69 -8.11
CA ALA A 121 9.96 8.79 -9.23
C ALA A 121 11.39 8.19 -9.19
N GLU A 122 11.49 6.90 -9.49
CA GLU A 122 12.77 6.17 -9.67
C GLU A 122 12.80 5.53 -11.06
N ILE A 123 12.54 6.34 -12.09
CA ILE A 123 12.46 5.88 -13.48
C ILE A 123 13.85 5.50 -13.97
N ASN A 124 14.05 4.20 -14.26
CA ASN A 124 15.31 3.65 -14.73
C ASN A 124 15.16 3.17 -16.19
N PRO A 125 15.94 3.69 -17.15
CA PRO A 125 15.82 3.34 -18.57
C PRO A 125 16.18 1.88 -18.88
N LYS A 126 16.85 1.18 -17.96
CA LYS A 126 17.14 -0.26 -18.10
C LYS A 126 15.88 -1.12 -18.00
N PHE A 127 14.87 -0.66 -17.27
CA PHE A 127 13.65 -1.43 -17.04
C PHE A 127 12.60 -1.09 -18.10
N LYS A 128 11.95 -2.13 -18.60
CA LYS A 128 10.91 -2.05 -19.62
C LYS A 128 9.64 -2.73 -19.17
N HIS A 129 8.51 -2.27 -19.68
CA HIS A 129 7.20 -2.88 -19.42
C HIS A 129 7.06 -4.23 -20.14
N LYS A 130 7.97 -5.17 -19.84
CA LYS A 130 7.84 -6.57 -20.27
C LYS A 130 6.66 -7.25 -19.56
N LYS A 131 6.16 -8.38 -20.08
CA LYS A 131 5.11 -9.16 -19.40
C LYS A 131 5.55 -9.48 -17.97
N GLY A 132 4.69 -9.21 -17.01
CA GLY A 132 4.97 -9.40 -15.58
C GLY A 132 5.79 -8.28 -14.93
N ALA A 133 6.15 -7.19 -15.62
CA ALA A 133 6.78 -6.05 -14.97
C ALA A 133 5.85 -5.47 -13.90
N LEU A 134 6.39 -5.23 -12.70
CA LEU A 134 5.71 -4.62 -11.56
C LEU A 134 6.06 -3.13 -11.53
N ALA A 135 5.06 -2.28 -11.74
CA ALA A 135 5.25 -0.84 -11.85
C ALA A 135 4.29 -0.06 -10.95
N ALA A 136 4.75 1.09 -10.48
CA ALA A 136 3.95 1.96 -9.64
C ALA A 136 2.94 2.76 -10.48
N ALA A 137 1.68 2.79 -10.04
CA ALA A 137 0.69 3.68 -10.60
C ALA A 137 0.97 5.14 -10.20
N ARG A 138 0.49 6.11 -10.97
CA ARG A 138 0.61 7.53 -10.67
C ARG A 138 -0.51 8.35 -11.30
N ARG A 139 -0.66 9.59 -10.85
CA ARG A 139 -1.54 10.56 -11.50
C ARG A 139 -0.94 11.02 -12.83
N GLY A 140 -1.79 11.52 -13.73
CA GLY A 140 -1.37 12.05 -15.02
C GLY A 140 -0.53 13.32 -14.90
N ASP A 141 0.32 13.58 -15.90
CA ASP A 141 1.34 14.67 -15.89
C ASP A 141 0.78 16.06 -15.63
N ALA A 142 -0.45 16.35 -16.07
CA ALA A 142 -1.10 17.65 -15.85
C ALA A 142 -1.27 18.00 -14.36
N SER A 143 -1.45 17.00 -13.50
CA SER A 143 -1.60 17.17 -12.03
C SER A 143 -0.39 16.67 -11.25
N ASN A 144 0.61 16.10 -11.94
CA ASN A 144 1.78 15.46 -11.34
C ASN A 144 3.01 15.58 -12.27
N PRO A 145 3.53 16.79 -12.49
CA PRO A 145 4.67 17.03 -13.40
C PRO A 145 5.95 16.30 -12.95
N GLU A 146 6.12 16.09 -11.65
CA GLU A 146 7.27 15.38 -11.08
C GLU A 146 7.16 13.85 -11.23
N LYS A 147 6.06 13.34 -11.80
CA LYS A 147 5.80 11.93 -12.01
C LYS A 147 5.91 11.07 -10.73
N GLU A 148 5.59 11.67 -9.59
CA GLU A 148 5.55 10.95 -8.32
C GLU A 148 4.58 9.77 -8.40
N SER A 149 5.00 8.65 -7.84
CA SER A 149 4.21 7.44 -7.79
C SER A 149 3.20 7.47 -6.63
N SER A 150 2.08 6.77 -6.80
CA SER A 150 1.21 6.42 -5.68
C SER A 150 2.02 5.70 -4.59
N GLY A 151 1.74 6.03 -3.34
CA GLY A 151 2.40 5.35 -2.20
C GLY A 151 2.03 3.87 -2.05
N SER A 152 0.98 3.37 -2.75
CA SER A 152 0.57 1.97 -2.62
C SER A 152 0.05 1.32 -3.88
N GLN A 153 -0.51 2.09 -4.83
CA GLN A 153 -1.07 1.49 -6.04
C GLN A 153 0.01 1.07 -7.01
N PHE A 154 -0.12 -0.15 -7.52
CA PHE A 154 0.77 -0.74 -8.52
C PHE A 154 -0.01 -1.46 -9.60
N TYR A 155 0.64 -1.71 -10.71
CA TYR A 155 0.11 -2.56 -11.76
C TYR A 155 1.14 -3.59 -12.23
N ILE A 156 0.62 -4.71 -12.74
CA ILE A 156 1.44 -5.76 -13.35
C ILE A 156 1.08 -5.83 -14.83
N VAL A 157 2.09 -5.76 -15.67
CA VAL A 157 1.95 -5.78 -17.13
C VAL A 157 1.46 -7.15 -17.61
N GLN A 158 0.39 -7.17 -18.39
CA GLN A 158 -0.09 -8.39 -19.05
C GLN A 158 0.38 -8.43 -20.51
N ASP A 159 0.20 -7.35 -21.28
CA ASP A 159 0.68 -7.25 -22.66
C ASP A 159 1.78 -6.18 -22.78
N PRO A 160 3.03 -6.58 -23.09
CA PRO A 160 4.15 -5.64 -23.21
C PRO A 160 4.02 -4.69 -24.41
N LYS A 161 3.32 -5.08 -25.49
CA LYS A 161 3.15 -4.22 -26.67
C LYS A 161 2.30 -3.00 -26.30
N ALA A 162 1.17 -3.24 -25.63
CA ALA A 162 0.27 -2.19 -25.19
C ALA A 162 0.89 -1.28 -24.13
N CYS A 163 1.84 -1.80 -23.33
CA CYS A 163 2.51 -1.03 -22.28
C CYS A 163 3.80 -0.34 -22.71
N SER A 164 4.29 -0.56 -23.93
CA SER A 164 5.59 -0.03 -24.40
C SER A 164 5.68 1.50 -24.36
N GLN A 165 4.57 2.22 -24.56
CA GLN A 165 4.51 3.69 -24.46
C GLN A 165 4.71 4.22 -23.02
N LEU A 166 4.64 3.35 -22.00
CA LEU A 166 4.86 3.71 -20.61
C LEU A 166 6.35 3.66 -20.22
N ASP A 167 7.22 3.13 -21.09
CA ASP A 167 8.65 3.06 -20.85
C ASP A 167 9.25 4.45 -20.64
N GLY A 168 10.04 4.62 -19.59
CA GLY A 168 10.61 5.92 -19.21
C GLY A 168 9.59 6.93 -18.63
N GLN A 169 8.34 6.51 -18.39
CA GLN A 169 7.30 7.37 -17.84
C GLN A 169 6.80 6.93 -16.46
N TYR A 170 7.06 5.68 -16.10
CA TYR A 170 6.63 5.08 -14.83
C TYR A 170 7.80 4.37 -14.16
N THR A 171 7.79 4.30 -12.84
CA THR A 171 8.77 3.52 -12.08
C THR A 171 8.42 2.05 -12.13
N ILE A 172 9.27 1.24 -12.75
CA ILE A 172 9.22 -0.22 -12.68
C ILE A 172 10.15 -0.62 -11.54
N PHE A 173 9.59 -1.26 -10.50
CA PHE A 173 10.33 -1.58 -9.28
C PHE A 173 10.46 -3.07 -8.99
N GLY A 174 10.00 -3.91 -9.94
CA GLY A 174 10.09 -5.36 -9.82
C GLY A 174 9.62 -6.08 -11.07
N GLU A 175 9.62 -7.39 -10.98
CA GLU A 175 9.18 -8.29 -12.05
C GLU A 175 8.53 -9.55 -11.49
N THR A 176 7.60 -10.11 -12.24
CA THR A 176 7.04 -11.44 -11.96
C THR A 176 8.06 -12.52 -12.32
N VAL A 177 8.30 -13.45 -11.40
CA VAL A 177 9.17 -14.62 -11.61
C VAL A 177 8.39 -15.92 -11.77
N SER A 178 7.13 -15.97 -11.27
CA SER A 178 6.18 -17.07 -11.55
C SER A 178 4.74 -16.61 -11.33
N GLY A 179 3.76 -17.38 -11.86
CA GLY A 179 2.33 -17.01 -11.78
C GLY A 179 1.87 -16.13 -12.95
N PHE A 180 2.54 -16.19 -14.10
CA PHE A 180 2.11 -15.48 -15.33
C PHE A 180 0.71 -15.92 -15.80
N ASP A 181 0.35 -17.18 -15.60
CA ASP A 181 -1.00 -17.70 -15.87
C ASP A 181 -2.05 -17.08 -14.97
N VAL A 182 -1.69 -16.73 -13.71
CA VAL A 182 -2.58 -16.01 -12.79
C VAL A 182 -2.81 -14.59 -13.26
N ILE A 183 -1.77 -13.89 -13.76
CA ILE A 183 -1.93 -12.58 -14.39
C ILE A 183 -2.92 -12.65 -15.56
N ASP A 184 -2.77 -13.64 -16.43
CA ASP A 184 -3.65 -13.84 -17.58
C ASP A 184 -5.09 -14.18 -17.15
N LYS A 185 -5.28 -15.02 -16.11
CA LYS A 185 -6.59 -15.32 -15.53
C LYS A 185 -7.28 -14.06 -14.98
N ILE A 186 -6.53 -13.23 -14.24
CA ILE A 186 -7.07 -11.96 -13.72
C ILE A 186 -7.44 -11.04 -14.89
N ALA A 187 -6.55 -10.89 -15.87
CA ALA A 187 -6.76 -10.02 -17.04
C ALA A 187 -7.97 -10.45 -17.90
N ALA A 188 -8.28 -11.73 -17.95
CA ALA A 188 -9.41 -12.28 -18.69
C ALA A 188 -10.77 -12.15 -17.96
N THR A 189 -10.79 -11.63 -16.73
CA THR A 189 -12.03 -11.49 -15.96
C THR A 189 -12.92 -10.42 -16.60
N PRO A 190 -14.23 -10.67 -16.76
CA PRO A 190 -15.18 -9.66 -17.24
C PRO A 190 -15.19 -8.41 -16.35
N THR A 191 -15.19 -7.24 -16.99
CA THR A 191 -15.14 -5.93 -16.31
C THR A 191 -16.35 -5.06 -16.68
N ASP A 192 -16.60 -4.04 -15.86
CA ASP A 192 -17.56 -2.99 -16.16
C ASP A 192 -16.96 -1.92 -17.11
N LYS A 193 -17.73 -0.86 -17.39
CA LYS A 193 -17.32 0.26 -18.26
C LYS A 193 -16.15 1.09 -17.72
N ARG A 194 -15.74 0.87 -16.46
CA ARG A 194 -14.60 1.52 -15.79
C ARG A 194 -13.42 0.58 -15.60
N ASP A 195 -13.40 -0.54 -16.34
CA ASP A 195 -12.40 -1.59 -16.23
C ASP A 195 -12.36 -2.29 -14.86
N LYS A 196 -13.40 -2.14 -14.00
CA LYS A 196 -13.49 -2.82 -12.72
C LYS A 196 -14.02 -4.24 -12.94
N PRO A 197 -13.35 -5.29 -12.41
CA PRO A 197 -13.88 -6.65 -12.45
C PRO A 197 -15.31 -6.76 -11.88
N LEU A 198 -16.18 -7.49 -12.58
CA LEU A 198 -17.55 -7.75 -12.11
C LEU A 198 -17.58 -8.67 -10.89
N ALA A 199 -16.61 -9.57 -10.76
CA ALA A 199 -16.38 -10.38 -9.57
C ALA A 199 -15.14 -9.86 -8.82
N ASP A 200 -15.23 -9.75 -7.51
CA ASP A 200 -14.12 -9.29 -6.69
C ASP A 200 -12.93 -10.24 -6.76
N ILE A 201 -11.78 -9.73 -7.21
CA ILE A 201 -10.50 -10.42 -7.17
C ILE A 201 -9.65 -9.76 -6.09
N LYS A 202 -9.38 -10.51 -5.02
CA LYS A 202 -8.70 -10.00 -3.82
C LYS A 202 -7.25 -10.43 -3.78
N ILE A 203 -6.39 -9.55 -3.30
CA ILE A 203 -5.12 -9.90 -2.68
C ILE A 203 -5.45 -10.43 -1.28
N LEU A 204 -5.16 -11.69 -1.02
CA LEU A 204 -5.40 -12.31 0.29
C LEU A 204 -4.33 -11.85 1.29
N ASN A 205 -3.08 -11.88 0.86
CA ASN A 205 -1.92 -11.33 1.57
C ASN A 205 -0.73 -11.17 0.61
N VAL A 206 0.31 -10.46 1.10
CA VAL A 206 1.61 -10.32 0.42
C VAL A 206 2.68 -10.73 1.42
N VAL A 207 3.37 -11.84 1.15
CA VAL A 207 4.35 -12.43 2.08
C VAL A 207 5.70 -12.67 1.40
N PRO A 208 6.83 -12.51 2.12
CA PRO A 208 8.14 -12.77 1.55
C PRO A 208 8.34 -14.28 1.34
N VAL A 209 9.05 -14.62 0.27
CA VAL A 209 9.56 -15.96 0.02
C VAL A 209 10.90 -16.10 0.75
N ILE A 210 10.91 -16.81 1.86
CA ILE A 210 12.13 -17.08 2.61
C ILE A 210 12.80 -18.30 1.95
N GLU A 211 13.86 -18.07 1.19
CA GLU A 211 14.71 -19.16 0.76
C GLU A 211 15.46 -19.70 1.99
N ASN A 212 15.10 -20.91 2.43
CA ASN A 212 15.90 -21.63 3.40
C ASN A 212 17.28 -21.88 2.76
N LYS A 213 18.24 -21.01 3.03
CA LYS A 213 19.62 -21.24 2.65
C LYS A 213 20.03 -22.57 3.29
N PRO A 214 20.42 -23.60 2.51
CA PRO A 214 20.88 -24.84 3.11
C PRO A 214 22.03 -24.51 4.06
N ALA A 215 21.95 -25.01 5.29
CA ALA A 215 23.01 -24.85 6.28
C ALA A 215 24.34 -25.22 5.62
N ALA A 216 25.29 -24.28 5.61
CA ALA A 216 26.64 -24.55 5.11
C ALA A 216 27.19 -25.75 5.89
N LYS A 217 27.50 -26.82 5.15
CA LYS A 217 28.18 -28.02 5.71
C LYS A 217 29.63 -27.68 6.03
#